data_a70d03ee232d5bafd1e1e0f31a786f4c
#
_entry.id   a70d03ee232d5bafd1e1e0f31a786f4c
#
_cell.length_a   1.000
_cell.length_b   1.000
_cell.length_c   1.000
_cell.angle_alpha   90.00
_cell.angle_beta   90.00
_cell.angle_gamma   90.00
#
_symmetry.space_group_name_H-M   'P 1'
#
loop_
_entity.id
_entity.type
_entity.pdbx_description
1 polymer ?
#
loop_
_entity_poly.entity_id
_entity_poly.type
_entity_poly.pdbx_seq_one_letter_code
_entity_poly.pdbx_strand_id
1 'polypeptide(L)'
;MKRWLLLALVVVGMCLASCERRPSSEEQKPVEASTFSHALDADVSGEYRPVEPVRLGGATFESLFIGQASAFEAWEQGTGGSAPLVLVFASADDSRGVGPDSYRVTGEMVRFRGQAGPNLSVHFEGRVDQGALATARRNLGDQTVVIEGRLIVRDERTPVRLMLWDGD
;
A
#
# COMPACT_ATOMS: atom_id res chain seq x y z
N MET A 1 -74.14 -56.20 26.34
CA MET A 1 -74.75 -56.11 24.99
C MET A 1 -74.09 -55.01 24.21
N LYS A 2 -73.61 -55.37 22.97
CA LYS A 2 -73.17 -54.47 21.87
C LYS A 2 -71.95 -53.64 22.15
N ARG A 3 -70.71 -54.05 21.72
CA ARG A 3 -70.15 -53.98 20.37
C ARG A 3 -70.38 -52.58 19.73
N TRP A 4 -69.33 -51.86 19.56
CA TRP A 4 -69.03 -51.17 18.27
C TRP A 4 -67.59 -50.68 18.21
N LEU A 5 -66.92 -51.23 17.22
CA LEU A 5 -65.62 -50.81 16.66
C LEU A 5 -65.68 -49.36 16.20
N LEU A 6 -64.60 -48.65 16.34
CA LEU A 6 -64.28 -47.56 15.41
C LEU A 6 -62.76 -47.53 15.18
N LEU A 7 -62.44 -47.58 13.90
CA LEU A 7 -61.14 -47.49 13.28
C LEU A 7 -60.37 -46.23 13.69
N ALA A 8 -59.17 -46.44 14.12
CA ALA A 8 -58.21 -45.34 14.19
C ALA A 8 -57.46 -45.25 12.87
N LEU A 9 -57.68 -44.15 12.13
CA LEU A 9 -57.01 -43.82 10.90
C LEU A 9 -55.66 -43.17 11.28
N VAL A 10 -54.57 -43.92 11.06
CA VAL A 10 -53.20 -43.42 11.23
C VAL A 10 -52.84 -42.64 9.98
N VAL A 11 -52.84 -41.32 10.07
CA VAL A 11 -52.26 -40.45 9.05
C VAL A 11 -50.78 -40.34 9.32
N VAL A 12 -50.00 -41.07 8.57
CA VAL A 12 -48.55 -40.95 8.53
C VAL A 12 -48.24 -39.68 7.71
N GLY A 13 -47.98 -38.60 8.43
CA GLY A 13 -47.43 -37.36 7.83
C GLY A 13 -45.94 -37.57 7.53
N MET A 14 -45.64 -37.82 6.26
CA MET A 14 -44.27 -37.74 5.75
C MET A 14 -43.79 -36.31 5.78
N CYS A 15 -43.07 -35.92 6.83
CA CYS A 15 -42.27 -34.68 6.79
C CYS A 15 -41.10 -34.90 5.84
N LEU A 16 -41.23 -34.40 4.62
CA LEU A 16 -40.12 -34.20 3.71
C LEU A 16 -39.22 -33.10 4.30
N ALA A 17 -38.20 -33.51 5.04
CA ALA A 17 -37.10 -32.65 5.44
C ALA A 17 -36.35 -32.22 4.18
N SER A 18 -36.73 -31.09 3.64
CA SER A 18 -35.97 -30.38 2.61
C SER A 18 -34.69 -29.96 3.25
N CYS A 19 -33.62 -30.75 3.07
CA CYS A 19 -32.27 -30.32 3.34
C CYS A 19 -31.92 -29.22 2.35
N GLU A 20 -32.23 -27.98 2.69
CA GLU A 20 -31.58 -26.81 2.07
C GLU A 20 -30.09 -26.93 2.34
N ARG A 21 -29.39 -27.42 1.33
CA ARG A 21 -27.95 -27.28 1.24
C ARG A 21 -27.65 -25.77 1.22
N ARG A 22 -27.36 -25.21 2.38
CA ARG A 22 -26.65 -23.93 2.42
C ARG A 22 -25.42 -24.09 1.54
N PRO A 23 -25.21 -23.22 0.55
CA PRO A 23 -23.92 -23.19 -0.12
C PRO A 23 -22.89 -22.97 0.98
N SER A 24 -21.97 -23.90 1.12
CA SER A 24 -20.78 -23.73 1.94
C SER A 24 -20.18 -22.40 1.49
N SER A 25 -20.16 -21.42 2.39
CA SER A 25 -19.28 -20.29 2.22
C SER A 25 -17.90 -20.90 2.03
N GLU A 26 -17.41 -20.92 0.80
CA GLU A 26 -16.00 -21.17 0.55
C GLU A 26 -15.29 -20.18 1.44
N GLU A 27 -14.69 -20.72 2.47
CA GLU A 27 -13.75 -20.02 3.33
C GLU A 27 -12.69 -19.47 2.41
N GLN A 28 -12.90 -18.19 1.99
CA GLN A 28 -11.91 -17.45 1.23
C GLN A 28 -10.68 -17.41 2.12
N LYS A 29 -9.77 -18.36 1.85
CA LYS A 29 -8.41 -18.32 2.38
C LYS A 29 -7.93 -16.89 2.19
N PRO A 30 -7.51 -16.18 3.26
CA PRO A 30 -7.01 -14.83 3.10
C PRO A 30 -5.95 -14.87 2.01
N VAL A 31 -6.18 -14.17 0.91
CA VAL A 31 -5.15 -13.96 -0.11
C VAL A 31 -4.06 -13.24 0.66
N GLU A 32 -2.94 -13.91 0.89
CA GLU A 32 -1.77 -13.28 1.49
C GLU A 32 -1.48 -12.07 0.62
N ALA A 33 -1.73 -10.88 1.17
CA ALA A 33 -1.47 -9.64 0.47
C ALA A 33 0.02 -9.65 0.14
N SER A 34 0.36 -9.61 -1.16
CA SER A 34 1.74 -9.61 -1.58
C SER A 34 2.49 -8.51 -0.85
N THR A 35 3.68 -8.82 -0.35
CA THR A 35 4.55 -7.87 0.35
C THR A 35 4.87 -6.66 -0.53
N PHE A 36 4.89 -6.89 -1.85
CA PHE A 36 5.10 -5.87 -2.87
C PHE A 36 3.90 -5.84 -3.80
N SER A 37 3.31 -4.67 -4.02
CA SER A 37 2.23 -4.51 -4.98
C SER A 37 2.16 -3.10 -5.55
N HIS A 38 1.93 -3.00 -6.86
CA HIS A 38 1.60 -1.75 -7.52
C HIS A 38 0.35 -1.88 -8.38
N ALA A 39 -0.34 -0.76 -8.55
CA ALA A 39 -1.47 -0.60 -9.49
C ALA A 39 -1.42 0.84 -10.00
N LEU A 40 -0.58 1.07 -11.00
CA LEU A 40 -0.31 2.39 -11.57
C LEU A 40 -1.20 2.60 -12.80
N ASP A 41 -2.29 3.33 -12.61
CA ASP A 41 -3.18 3.84 -13.65
C ASP A 41 -2.73 5.21 -14.19
N ALA A 42 -1.78 5.84 -13.48
CA ALA A 42 -1.12 7.07 -13.86
C ALA A 42 0.37 6.99 -13.57
N ASP A 43 1.18 7.68 -14.36
CA ASP A 43 2.61 7.78 -14.12
C ASP A 43 2.91 8.67 -12.93
N VAL A 44 3.43 8.08 -11.86
CA VAL A 44 3.87 8.76 -10.63
C VAL A 44 5.39 8.69 -10.46
N SER A 45 6.13 8.24 -11.49
CA SER A 45 7.58 8.11 -11.40
C SER A 45 8.27 9.48 -11.25
N GLY A 46 9.36 9.50 -10.53
CA GLY A 46 10.15 10.70 -10.30
C GLY A 46 10.85 10.71 -8.95
N GLU A 47 11.63 11.74 -8.73
CA GLU A 47 12.20 12.08 -7.43
C GLU A 47 11.36 13.18 -6.78
N TYR A 48 11.01 12.99 -5.52
CA TYR A 48 10.19 13.93 -4.77
C TYR A 48 10.96 14.39 -3.55
N ARG A 49 11.12 15.71 -3.40
CA ARG A 49 11.86 16.33 -2.30
C ARG A 49 10.95 17.08 -1.34
N PRO A 50 11.26 17.09 -0.04
CA PRO A 50 10.50 17.85 0.93
C PRO A 50 10.56 19.36 0.61
N VAL A 51 9.41 20.04 0.65
CA VAL A 51 9.32 21.50 0.53
C VAL A 51 10.00 22.17 1.72
N GLU A 52 9.96 21.54 2.88
CA GLU A 52 10.60 22.01 4.11
C GLU A 52 11.54 20.93 4.65
N PRO A 53 12.68 21.28 5.25
CA PRO A 53 13.61 20.29 5.80
C PRO A 53 12.96 19.40 6.85
N VAL A 54 13.01 18.07 6.67
CA VAL A 54 12.46 17.07 7.58
C VAL A 54 13.60 16.35 8.28
N ARG A 55 13.75 16.59 9.60
CA ARG A 55 14.80 16.01 10.42
C ARG A 55 14.24 14.93 11.33
N LEU A 56 14.93 13.80 11.40
CA LEU A 56 14.52 12.61 12.14
C LEU A 56 15.75 11.96 12.78
N GLY A 57 15.87 12.05 14.10
CA GLY A 57 16.89 11.31 14.86
C GLY A 57 18.34 11.54 14.40
N GLY A 58 18.71 12.75 13.96
CA GLY A 58 20.06 13.09 13.51
C GLY A 58 20.30 12.91 12.00
N ALA A 59 19.33 12.41 11.26
CA ALA A 59 19.33 12.36 9.80
C ALA A 59 18.29 13.36 9.22
N THR A 60 18.49 13.77 7.99
CA THR A 60 17.54 14.59 7.23
C THR A 60 16.96 13.73 6.12
N PHE A 61 15.64 13.72 5.97
CA PHE A 61 14.99 13.11 4.84
C PHE A 61 15.20 13.97 3.60
N GLU A 62 15.86 13.42 2.58
CA GLU A 62 16.22 14.13 1.35
C GLU A 62 15.21 13.94 0.25
N SER A 63 14.86 12.69 -0.04
CA SER A 63 13.93 12.42 -1.14
C SER A 63 13.22 11.08 -1.04
N LEU A 64 12.13 10.98 -1.80
CA LEU A 64 11.44 9.76 -2.17
C LEU A 64 11.61 9.56 -3.67
N PHE A 65 12.25 8.47 -4.07
CA PHE A 65 12.31 8.05 -5.46
C PHE A 65 11.20 7.04 -5.75
N ILE A 66 10.47 7.25 -6.85
CA ILE A 66 9.47 6.33 -7.39
C ILE A 66 9.87 5.99 -8.82
N GLY A 67 10.09 4.72 -9.10
CA GLY A 67 10.43 4.20 -10.41
C GLY A 67 9.22 4.14 -11.35
N GLN A 68 9.48 3.82 -12.61
CA GLN A 68 8.44 3.56 -13.60
C GLN A 68 7.74 2.22 -13.34
N ALA A 69 6.55 2.02 -13.89
CA ALA A 69 5.77 0.78 -13.73
C ALA A 69 6.58 -0.48 -14.06
N SER A 70 7.39 -0.45 -15.13
CA SER A 70 8.25 -1.57 -15.51
C SER A 70 9.30 -1.94 -14.45
N ALA A 71 9.75 -0.97 -13.65
CA ALA A 71 10.68 -1.24 -12.55
C ALA A 71 9.99 -1.97 -11.38
N PHE A 72 8.73 -1.64 -11.10
CA PHE A 72 7.91 -2.36 -10.13
C PHE A 72 7.62 -3.80 -10.60
N GLU A 73 7.24 -3.97 -11.86
CA GLU A 73 7.02 -5.29 -12.46
C GLU A 73 8.26 -6.18 -12.37
N ALA A 74 9.43 -5.66 -12.75
CA ALA A 74 10.68 -6.38 -12.68
C ALA A 74 11.06 -6.75 -11.24
N TRP A 75 10.84 -5.86 -10.29
CA TRP A 75 11.10 -6.10 -8.86
C TRP A 75 10.19 -7.20 -8.30
N GLU A 76 8.89 -7.13 -8.57
CA GLU A 76 7.89 -8.10 -8.10
C GLU A 76 8.10 -9.49 -8.72
N GLN A 77 8.67 -9.56 -9.92
CA GLN A 77 9.08 -10.81 -10.59
C GLN A 77 10.45 -11.31 -10.15
N GLY A 78 11.19 -10.56 -9.32
CA GLY A 78 12.55 -10.91 -8.90
C GLY A 78 13.60 -10.80 -10.01
N THR A 79 13.30 -10.06 -11.09
CA THR A 79 14.20 -9.83 -12.23
C THR A 79 14.86 -8.44 -12.19
N GLY A 80 14.40 -7.55 -11.33
CA GLY A 80 14.92 -6.18 -11.16
C GLY A 80 16.18 -6.15 -10.31
N GLY A 81 17.17 -5.35 -10.75
CA GLY A 81 18.42 -5.14 -10.02
C GLY A 81 18.39 -4.03 -8.97
N SER A 82 17.44 -3.09 -9.09
CA SER A 82 17.32 -1.93 -8.20
C SER A 82 15.90 -1.81 -7.69
N ALA A 83 15.76 -1.39 -6.42
CA ALA A 83 14.45 -1.16 -5.83
C ALA A 83 13.70 -0.03 -6.56
N PRO A 84 12.42 -0.24 -6.93
CA PRO A 84 11.62 0.76 -7.64
C PRO A 84 11.12 1.89 -6.73
N LEU A 85 11.31 1.76 -5.43
CA LEU A 85 10.89 2.73 -4.43
C LEU A 85 11.99 2.87 -3.40
N VAL A 86 12.52 4.08 -3.21
CA VAL A 86 13.64 4.35 -2.31
C VAL A 86 13.40 5.63 -1.54
N LEU A 87 13.61 5.59 -0.22
CA LEU A 87 13.70 6.79 0.63
C LEU A 87 15.17 7.12 0.85
N VAL A 88 15.56 8.37 0.64
CA VAL A 88 16.93 8.83 0.83
C VAL A 88 17.04 9.71 2.07
N PHE A 89 18.02 9.40 2.90
CA PHE A 89 18.34 10.15 4.12
C PHE A 89 19.79 10.60 4.09
N ALA A 90 20.05 11.86 4.42
CA ALA A 90 21.37 12.40 4.63
C ALA A 90 21.72 12.47 6.13
N SER A 91 22.95 12.20 6.44
CA SER A 91 23.61 12.54 7.70
C SER A 91 24.77 13.50 7.44
N ALA A 92 25.53 13.90 8.46
CA ALA A 92 26.58 14.88 8.30
C ALA A 92 27.64 14.49 7.24
N ASP A 93 27.89 13.19 7.06
CA ASP A 93 28.99 12.70 6.23
C ASP A 93 28.56 11.73 5.11
N ASP A 94 27.25 11.37 5.04
CA ASP A 94 26.78 10.32 4.12
C ASP A 94 25.31 10.50 3.74
N SER A 95 24.96 10.06 2.55
CA SER A 95 23.58 9.94 2.08
C SER A 95 23.25 8.46 1.82
N ARG A 96 22.15 7.99 2.37
CA ARG A 96 21.77 6.57 2.36
C ARG A 96 20.38 6.37 1.78
N GLY A 97 20.31 5.52 0.76
CA GLY A 97 19.05 4.98 0.26
C GLY A 97 18.54 3.82 1.12
N VAL A 98 17.27 3.87 1.46
CA VAL A 98 16.53 2.81 2.15
C VAL A 98 15.59 2.17 1.14
N GLY A 99 15.83 0.91 0.81
CA GLY A 99 14.95 0.11 -0.05
C GLY A 99 13.75 -0.45 0.72
N PRO A 100 12.74 -0.96 0.02
CA PRO A 100 11.53 -1.48 0.64
C PRO A 100 11.69 -2.93 1.14
N ASP A 101 11.17 -3.20 2.33
CA ASP A 101 10.78 -4.54 2.77
C ASP A 101 9.35 -4.88 2.31
N SER A 102 8.54 -3.84 2.12
CA SER A 102 7.22 -3.93 1.52
C SER A 102 6.76 -2.58 0.98
N TYR A 103 5.90 -2.62 -0.05
CA TYR A 103 5.22 -1.43 -0.54
C TYR A 103 3.84 -1.73 -1.10
N ARG A 104 3.04 -0.67 -1.16
CA ARG A 104 1.86 -0.58 -2.01
C ARG A 104 1.86 0.78 -2.68
N VAL A 105 1.84 0.79 -4.03
CA VAL A 105 1.84 2.02 -4.82
C VAL A 105 0.68 1.99 -5.81
N THR A 106 -0.06 3.08 -5.84
CA THR A 106 -1.11 3.32 -6.84
C THR A 106 -0.92 4.72 -7.45
N GLY A 107 -1.70 5.09 -8.44
CA GLY A 107 -1.69 6.47 -8.95
C GLY A 107 -2.02 7.54 -7.90
N GLU A 108 -2.65 7.19 -6.79
CA GLU A 108 -3.09 8.15 -5.76
C GLU A 108 -2.40 7.98 -4.39
N MET A 109 -1.68 6.90 -4.17
CA MET A 109 -1.14 6.57 -2.85
C MET A 109 0.17 5.82 -2.92
N VAL A 110 1.09 6.19 -2.02
CA VAL A 110 2.35 5.49 -1.79
C VAL A 110 2.40 5.02 -0.35
N ARG A 111 2.60 3.74 -0.13
CA ARG A 111 2.94 3.15 1.16
C ARG A 111 4.25 2.40 1.03
N PHE A 112 5.12 2.61 1.99
CA PHE A 112 6.45 2.03 2.05
C PHE A 112 6.77 1.57 3.46
N ARG A 113 7.48 0.45 3.56
CA ARG A 113 8.18 0.02 4.77
C ARG A 113 9.56 -0.46 4.39
N GLY A 114 10.56 -0.10 5.19
CA GLY A 114 11.95 -0.52 4.99
C GLY A 114 12.77 -0.38 6.27
N GLN A 115 14.03 -0.76 6.20
CA GLN A 115 14.97 -0.72 7.31
C GLN A 115 16.14 0.21 7.01
N ALA A 116 16.26 1.29 7.76
CA ALA A 116 17.40 2.22 7.66
C ALA A 116 18.65 1.72 8.41
N GLY A 117 18.52 0.67 9.20
CA GLY A 117 19.61 0.05 9.97
C GLY A 117 19.06 -0.99 10.94
N PRO A 118 19.93 -1.65 11.73
CA PRO A 118 19.51 -2.60 12.75
C PRO A 118 18.49 -1.94 13.71
N ASN A 119 17.30 -2.49 13.80
CA ASN A 119 16.20 -1.99 14.63
C ASN A 119 15.71 -0.56 14.30
N LEU A 120 15.97 -0.07 13.10
CA LEU A 120 15.51 1.23 12.64
C LEU A 120 14.54 1.06 11.45
N SER A 121 13.29 0.79 11.76
CA SER A 121 12.23 0.73 10.76
C SER A 121 11.81 2.12 10.31
N VAL A 122 11.55 2.23 9.01
CA VAL A 122 11.04 3.45 8.36
C VAL A 122 9.77 3.09 7.64
N HIS A 123 8.73 3.88 7.89
CA HIS A 123 7.46 3.76 7.18
C HIS A 123 7.13 5.11 6.55
N PHE A 124 6.66 5.07 5.32
CA PHE A 124 6.12 6.23 4.63
C PHE A 124 4.70 5.93 4.16
N GLU A 125 3.84 6.91 4.28
CA GLU A 125 2.48 6.85 3.77
C GLU A 125 2.10 8.22 3.23
N GLY A 126 1.80 8.32 1.92
CA GLY A 126 1.48 9.58 1.28
C GLY A 126 0.40 9.44 0.21
N ARG A 127 -0.31 10.53 -0.03
CA ARG A 127 -1.27 10.69 -1.12
C ARG A 127 -0.68 11.54 -2.21
N VAL A 128 -0.87 11.12 -3.45
CA VAL A 128 -0.42 11.83 -4.65
C VAL A 128 -1.57 12.66 -5.18
N ASP A 129 -1.35 13.95 -5.38
CA ASP A 129 -2.24 14.83 -6.13
C ASP A 129 -1.85 14.79 -7.61
N GLN A 130 -2.66 14.12 -8.42
CA GLN A 130 -2.42 13.97 -9.85
C GLN A 130 -2.52 15.30 -10.61
N GLY A 131 -3.36 16.23 -10.15
CA GLY A 131 -3.48 17.56 -10.74
C GLY A 131 -2.23 18.41 -10.51
N ALA A 132 -1.72 18.39 -9.27
CA ALA A 132 -0.47 19.04 -8.89
C ALA A 132 0.72 18.41 -9.65
N LEU A 133 0.80 17.06 -9.73
CA LEU A 133 1.84 16.35 -10.47
C LEU A 133 1.85 16.73 -11.96
N ALA A 134 0.67 16.74 -12.60
CA ALA A 134 0.55 17.14 -13.98
C ALA A 134 0.96 18.63 -14.20
N THR A 135 0.75 19.48 -13.21
CA THR A 135 1.16 20.88 -13.25
C THR A 135 2.67 21.02 -13.09
N ALA A 136 3.26 20.36 -12.09
CA ALA A 136 4.70 20.34 -11.86
C ALA A 136 5.49 19.86 -13.09
N ARG A 137 5.02 18.80 -13.75
CA ARG A 137 5.64 18.27 -14.97
C ARG A 137 5.62 19.23 -16.17
N ARG A 138 4.67 20.15 -16.22
CA ARG A 138 4.60 21.17 -17.28
C ARG A 138 5.42 22.41 -16.97
N ASN A 139 5.67 22.67 -15.71
CA ASN A 139 6.33 23.88 -15.23
C ASN A 139 7.58 23.50 -14.44
N LEU A 140 8.72 23.45 -15.12
CA LEU A 140 10.00 23.15 -14.47
C LEU A 140 10.29 24.17 -13.36
N GLY A 141 10.78 23.71 -12.23
CA GLY A 141 11.02 24.53 -11.04
C GLY A 141 9.77 24.84 -10.20
N ASP A 142 8.62 24.23 -10.52
CA ASP A 142 7.40 24.38 -9.73
C ASP A 142 7.56 23.68 -8.36
N GLN A 143 7.34 24.44 -7.28
CA GLN A 143 7.42 23.94 -5.91
C GLN A 143 6.06 23.52 -5.34
N THR A 144 5.08 23.30 -6.21
CA THR A 144 3.76 22.81 -5.80
C THR A 144 3.88 21.47 -5.09
N VAL A 145 3.19 21.33 -3.97
CA VAL A 145 3.13 20.06 -3.22
C VAL A 145 2.37 19.02 -4.05
N VAL A 146 3.05 17.95 -4.37
CA VAL A 146 2.52 16.83 -5.16
C VAL A 146 2.13 15.65 -4.27
N ILE A 147 2.90 15.41 -3.20
CA ILE A 147 2.61 14.34 -2.25
C ILE A 147 2.50 14.92 -0.84
N GLU A 148 1.38 14.66 -0.20
CA GLU A 148 1.19 14.92 1.22
C GLU A 148 1.14 13.61 2.00
N GLY A 149 1.91 13.52 3.07
CA GLY A 149 2.02 12.29 3.81
C GLY A 149 2.64 12.41 5.18
N ARG A 150 3.06 11.28 5.68
CA ARG A 150 3.79 11.17 6.94
C ARG A 150 4.93 10.16 6.81
N LEU A 151 6.02 10.51 7.43
CA LEU A 151 7.18 9.64 7.64
C LEU A 151 7.18 9.19 9.10
N ILE A 152 7.35 7.90 9.33
CA ILE A 152 7.36 7.30 10.65
C ILE A 152 8.69 6.59 10.80
N VAL A 153 9.50 7.04 11.76
CA VAL A 153 10.79 6.44 12.10
C VAL A 153 10.75 6.07 13.59
N ARG A 154 10.90 4.80 13.89
CA ARG A 154 10.55 4.27 15.22
C ARG A 154 9.07 4.58 15.52
N ASP A 155 8.79 5.39 16.52
CA ASP A 155 7.46 5.81 16.92
C ASP A 155 7.18 7.30 16.63
N GLU A 156 8.17 8.02 16.11
CA GLU A 156 8.04 9.41 15.75
C GLU A 156 7.33 9.54 14.40
N ARG A 157 6.26 10.34 14.37
CA ARG A 157 5.44 10.61 13.19
C ARG A 157 5.62 12.05 12.77
N THR A 158 6.22 12.25 11.60
CA THR A 158 6.48 13.58 11.05
C THR A 158 5.67 13.78 9.77
N PRO A 159 4.83 14.82 9.68
CA PRO A 159 4.16 15.17 8.44
C PRO A 159 5.21 15.60 7.42
N VAL A 160 5.00 15.24 6.15
CA VAL A 160 5.87 15.61 5.04
C VAL A 160 5.05 16.08 3.86
N ARG A 161 5.56 17.12 3.18
CA ARG A 161 5.01 17.67 1.94
C ARG A 161 6.11 17.62 0.89
N LEU A 162 5.87 16.94 -0.21
CA LEU A 162 6.86 16.70 -1.23
C LEU A 162 6.47 17.36 -2.54
N MET A 163 7.42 18.00 -3.18
CA MET A 163 7.33 18.52 -4.54
C MET A 163 8.06 17.56 -5.50
N LEU A 164 7.71 17.59 -6.77
CA LEU A 164 8.47 16.90 -7.80
C LEU A 164 9.80 17.65 -8.00
N TRP A 165 10.90 16.90 -8.00
CA TRP A 165 12.23 17.42 -8.31
C TRP A 165 12.55 17.19 -9.79
N ASP A 166 12.92 18.21 -10.51
CA ASP A 166 13.19 18.19 -11.95
C ASP A 166 14.68 18.32 -12.32
N GLY A 167 15.53 18.31 -11.29
CA GLY A 167 16.97 18.50 -11.44
C GLY A 167 17.38 19.97 -11.37
N ASP A 168 18.64 20.23 -11.04
CA ASP A 168 19.33 21.53 -11.15
C ASP A 168 20.15 21.59 -12.45
#